data_952db13a408e9d2955cfd0eb8d84157c
#
_entry.id   952db13a408e9d2955cfd0eb8d84157c
#
_cell.length_a   1.000
_cell.length_b   1.000
_cell.length_c   1.000
_cell.angle_alpha   90.00
_cell.angle_beta   90.00
_cell.angle_gamma   90.00
#
_symmetry.space_group_name_H-M   'P 1'
#
loop_
_entity.id
_entity.type
_entity.pdbx_description
1 polymer ?
#
loop_
_entity_poly.entity_id
_entity_poly.type
_entity_poly.pdbx_seq_one_letter_code
_entity_poly.pdbx_strand_id
1 'polypeptide(L)'
;MKSIKRVILYLLIVMPLFSDYHINNGKIFYGNDKLEKERFVTEMKSIKDVDVTTFKRLTALYAVDSEKVYYKGETIEGIDRSSFEIIRLDLAKDKDSLYFGNNKLDISSKGFSFLGNISNAPSAQVGINTSVYFKNFESIYYAVF
;
A
#
# COMPACT_ATOMS: atom_id res chain seq x y z
N MET A 1 14.10 33.49 -23.41
CA MET A 1 14.99 32.56 -22.73
C MET A 1 14.71 32.33 -21.24
N LYS A 2 13.75 33.01 -20.61
CA LYS A 2 13.34 32.80 -19.19
C LYS A 2 12.29 31.70 -18.98
N SER A 3 11.62 31.27 -20.03
CA SER A 3 10.48 30.32 -19.94
C SER A 3 10.93 28.84 -19.83
N ILE A 4 12.04 28.49 -20.48
CA ILE A 4 12.52 27.08 -20.54
C ILE A 4 13.04 26.60 -19.17
N LYS A 5 13.67 27.47 -18.38
CA LYS A 5 14.17 27.11 -17.05
C LYS A 5 13.03 26.80 -16.05
N ARG A 6 11.86 27.43 -16.20
CA ARG A 6 10.71 27.16 -15.35
C ARG A 6 10.02 25.84 -15.71
N VAL A 7 9.96 25.50 -16.98
CA VAL A 7 9.37 24.23 -17.44
C VAL A 7 10.23 23.03 -17.02
N ILE A 8 11.56 23.16 -17.10
CA ILE A 8 12.48 22.11 -16.66
C ILE A 8 12.42 21.93 -15.13
N LEU A 9 12.28 23.00 -14.37
CA LEU A 9 12.14 22.94 -12.92
C LEU A 9 10.80 22.27 -12.52
N TYR A 10 9.71 22.51 -13.27
CA TYR A 10 8.42 21.83 -13.07
C TYR A 10 8.48 20.35 -13.45
N LEU A 11 9.22 19.97 -14.50
CA LEU A 11 9.39 18.57 -14.87
C LEU A 11 10.27 17.78 -13.86
N LEU A 12 11.20 18.45 -13.20
CA LEU A 12 11.99 17.84 -12.11
C LEU A 12 11.21 17.70 -10.79
N ILE A 13 10.15 18.50 -10.61
CA ILE A 13 9.28 18.43 -9.42
C ILE A 13 8.19 17.36 -9.57
N VAL A 14 7.89 16.91 -10.78
CA VAL A 14 6.93 15.83 -11.07
C VAL A 14 7.62 14.45 -11.19
N MET A 15 8.84 14.29 -10.71
CA MET A 15 9.33 12.94 -10.44
C MET A 15 8.46 12.32 -9.35
N PRO A 16 7.83 11.20 -9.62
CA PRO A 16 6.80 10.66 -8.75
C PRO A 16 7.40 10.36 -7.38
N LEU A 17 6.86 11.03 -6.40
CA LEU A 17 7.00 10.75 -4.99
C LEU A 17 6.32 9.41 -4.77
N PHE A 18 7.05 8.33 -4.85
CA PHE A 18 6.52 7.00 -4.60
C PHE A 18 7.11 6.49 -3.29
N SER A 19 6.24 6.39 -2.31
CA SER A 19 6.50 5.51 -1.18
C SER A 19 6.82 4.12 -1.71
N ASP A 20 7.98 3.58 -1.37
CA ASP A 20 8.44 2.28 -1.87
C ASP A 20 9.52 1.66 -0.98
N TYR A 21 9.84 0.39 -1.24
CA TYR A 21 10.92 -0.34 -0.59
C TYR A 21 12.26 -0.13 -1.31
N HIS A 22 13.30 0.10 -0.53
CA HIS A 22 14.67 0.32 -1.00
C HIS A 22 15.65 -0.62 -0.30
N ILE A 23 16.56 -1.18 -1.07
CA ILE A 23 17.66 -2.01 -0.53
C ILE A 23 18.96 -1.22 -0.64
N ASN A 24 19.63 -1.00 0.47
CA ASN A 24 20.90 -0.30 0.50
C ASN A 24 21.84 -0.94 1.53
N ASN A 25 23.05 -1.33 1.10
CA ASN A 25 24.07 -1.94 1.95
C ASN A 25 23.56 -3.11 2.81
N GLY A 26 22.77 -4.01 2.22
CA GLY A 26 22.21 -5.17 2.91
C GLY A 26 21.15 -4.83 3.97
N LYS A 27 20.55 -3.65 3.90
CA LYS A 27 19.44 -3.22 4.74
C LYS A 27 18.24 -2.86 3.88
N ILE A 28 17.05 -3.12 4.40
CA ILE A 28 15.79 -2.76 3.75
C ILE A 28 15.23 -1.50 4.41
N PHE A 29 14.80 -0.58 3.59
CA PHE A 29 14.15 0.66 4.01
C PHE A 29 12.82 0.81 3.31
N TYR A 30 11.88 1.48 3.96
CA TYR A 30 10.66 1.98 3.33
C TYR A 30 10.72 3.51 3.28
N GLY A 31 10.61 4.06 2.08
CA GLY A 31 10.50 5.50 1.88
C GLY A 31 9.04 5.94 1.98
N ASN A 32 8.74 6.89 2.85
CA ASN A 32 7.43 7.48 2.99
C ASN A 32 7.49 8.96 2.63
N ASP A 33 6.74 9.36 1.61
CA ASP A 33 6.72 10.74 1.15
C ASP A 33 5.71 11.54 1.97
N LYS A 34 6.17 12.64 2.51
CA LYS A 34 5.38 13.60 3.28
C LYS A 34 5.45 14.98 2.64
N LEU A 35 4.35 15.70 2.67
CA LEU A 35 4.35 17.12 2.31
C LEU A 35 4.61 17.95 3.57
N GLU A 36 5.78 18.57 3.66
CA GLU A 36 6.16 19.47 4.75
C GLU A 36 6.45 20.86 4.20
N LYS A 37 5.76 21.88 4.71
CA LYS A 37 5.98 23.29 4.32
C LYS A 37 6.12 23.49 2.81
N GLU A 38 5.16 22.96 2.05
CA GLU A 38 5.11 23.03 0.58
C GLU A 38 6.27 22.30 -0.15
N ARG A 39 6.99 21.44 0.55
CA ARG A 39 8.03 20.57 -0.02
C ARG A 39 7.69 19.11 0.26
N PHE A 40 7.95 18.29 -0.73
CA PHE A 40 7.92 16.84 -0.52
C PHE A 40 9.24 16.38 0.11
N VAL A 41 9.14 15.64 1.18
CA VAL A 41 10.27 15.06 1.90
C VAL A 41 10.05 13.57 2.00
N THR A 42 11.03 12.78 1.55
CA THR A 42 11.00 11.32 1.72
C THR A 42 11.68 10.96 3.03
N GLU A 43 10.91 10.39 3.95
CA GLU A 43 11.44 9.83 5.19
C GLU A 43 11.76 8.35 4.98
N MET A 44 13.01 7.97 5.15
CA MET A 44 13.48 6.59 5.03
C MET A 44 13.47 5.90 6.39
N LYS A 45 12.60 4.88 6.55
CA LYS A 45 12.51 4.06 7.76
C LYS A 45 13.18 2.71 7.51
N SER A 46 14.17 2.36 8.30
CA SER A 46 14.78 1.02 8.25
C SER A 46 13.80 -0.02 8.79
N ILE A 47 13.61 -1.11 8.04
CA ILE A 47 12.79 -2.25 8.47
C ILE A 47 13.66 -3.13 9.36
N LYS A 48 13.19 -3.40 10.57
CA LYS A 48 13.88 -4.26 11.54
C LYS A 48 13.50 -5.72 11.34
N ASP A 49 14.38 -6.61 11.74
CA ASP A 49 14.14 -8.05 11.81
C ASP A 49 13.61 -8.65 10.49
N VAL A 50 14.11 -8.13 9.37
CA VAL A 50 13.78 -8.59 8.00
C VAL A 50 14.85 -9.56 7.52
N ASP A 51 14.44 -10.69 6.97
CA ASP A 51 15.36 -11.57 6.24
C ASP A 51 15.64 -11.01 4.85
N VAL A 52 16.77 -10.30 4.73
CA VAL A 52 17.19 -9.63 3.50
C VAL A 52 17.40 -10.62 2.36
N THR A 53 17.77 -11.87 2.66
CA THR A 53 18.09 -12.88 1.64
C THR A 53 16.86 -13.41 0.92
N THR A 54 15.73 -13.41 1.60
CA THR A 54 14.44 -13.87 1.07
C THR A 54 13.46 -12.72 0.80
N PHE A 55 13.88 -11.49 1.12
CA PHE A 55 13.02 -10.32 0.95
C PHE A 55 12.60 -10.13 -0.50
N LYS A 56 11.29 -9.96 -0.71
CA LYS A 56 10.69 -9.71 -2.00
C LYS A 56 9.65 -8.60 -1.90
N ARG A 57 9.87 -7.52 -2.64
CA ARG A 57 8.86 -6.51 -2.90
C ARG A 57 7.76 -7.10 -3.80
N LEU A 58 6.51 -6.96 -3.40
CA LEU A 58 5.34 -7.38 -4.18
C LEU A 58 4.69 -6.19 -4.89
N THR A 59 4.51 -5.10 -4.16
CA THR A 59 3.98 -3.81 -4.67
C THR A 59 4.74 -2.66 -4.00
N ALA A 60 4.40 -1.43 -4.30
CA ALA A 60 4.92 -0.28 -3.55
C ALA A 60 4.52 -0.30 -2.06
N LEU A 61 3.43 -0.97 -1.72
CA LEU A 61 2.89 -1.02 -0.36
C LEU A 61 3.27 -2.29 0.39
N TYR A 62 3.32 -3.43 -0.30
CA TYR A 62 3.52 -4.75 0.29
C TYR A 62 4.85 -5.37 -0.11
N ALA A 63 5.48 -6.01 0.85
CA ALA A 63 6.63 -6.88 0.67
C ALA A 63 6.53 -8.10 1.59
N VAL A 64 7.37 -9.08 1.35
CA VAL A 64 7.43 -10.32 2.12
C VAL A 64 8.88 -10.76 2.28
N ASP A 65 9.14 -11.56 3.30
CA ASP A 65 10.32 -12.42 3.37
C ASP A 65 9.89 -13.89 3.58
N SER A 66 10.77 -14.73 4.05
CA SER A 66 10.47 -16.14 4.31
C SER A 66 9.36 -16.35 5.33
N GLU A 67 9.20 -15.45 6.31
CA GLU A 67 8.31 -15.63 7.46
C GLU A 67 7.23 -14.55 7.57
N LYS A 68 7.52 -13.32 7.12
CA LYS A 68 6.73 -12.13 7.40
C LYS A 68 6.12 -11.50 6.16
N VAL A 69 5.06 -10.77 6.39
CA VAL A 69 4.44 -9.85 5.42
C VAL A 69 4.59 -8.43 5.95
N TYR A 70 4.95 -7.51 5.07
CA TYR A 70 5.15 -6.11 5.40
C TYR A 70 4.18 -5.23 4.62
N TYR A 71 3.65 -4.23 5.30
CA TYR A 71 2.87 -3.15 4.70
C TYR A 71 3.51 -1.81 5.05
N LYS A 72 3.92 -1.04 4.05
CA LYS A 72 4.62 0.25 4.22
C LYS A 72 5.79 0.17 5.21
N GLY A 73 6.56 -0.92 5.13
CA GLY A 73 7.72 -1.15 5.99
C GLY A 73 7.42 -1.61 7.41
N GLU A 74 6.17 -1.90 7.75
CA GLU A 74 5.76 -2.45 9.04
C GLU A 74 5.27 -3.88 8.90
N THR A 75 5.60 -4.74 9.84
CA THR A 75 5.11 -6.13 9.85
C THR A 75 3.61 -6.16 10.08
N ILE A 76 2.90 -6.99 9.33
CA ILE A 76 1.49 -7.28 9.59
C ILE A 76 1.42 -8.41 10.59
N GLU A 77 0.99 -8.09 11.81
CA GLU A 77 0.93 -9.04 12.90
C GLU A 77 -0.18 -10.08 12.69
N GLY A 78 0.15 -11.35 12.96
CA GLY A 78 -0.82 -12.45 12.95
C GLY A 78 -1.32 -12.88 11.58
N ILE A 79 -0.74 -12.37 10.49
CA ILE A 79 -1.10 -12.80 9.14
C ILE A 79 -0.43 -14.14 8.81
N ASP A 80 -1.17 -15.05 8.19
CA ASP A 80 -0.60 -16.30 7.65
C ASP A 80 0.14 -16.00 6.34
N ARG A 81 1.48 -15.96 6.43
CA ARG A 81 2.36 -15.69 5.30
C ARG A 81 2.14 -16.66 4.12
N SER A 82 1.82 -17.92 4.42
CA SER A 82 1.71 -18.97 3.40
C SER A 82 0.48 -18.82 2.50
N SER A 83 -0.59 -18.23 3.02
CA SER A 83 -1.85 -17.99 2.31
C SER A 83 -2.11 -16.51 2.02
N PHE A 84 -1.12 -15.66 2.24
CA PHE A 84 -1.23 -14.22 1.99
C PHE A 84 -1.49 -13.90 0.52
N GLU A 85 -2.49 -13.07 0.29
CA GLU A 85 -2.90 -12.59 -1.03
C GLU A 85 -3.28 -11.11 -0.99
N ILE A 86 -2.73 -10.33 -1.90
CA ILE A 86 -3.12 -8.94 -2.11
C ILE A 86 -4.37 -8.94 -3.00
N ILE A 87 -5.46 -8.40 -2.49
CA ILE A 87 -6.70 -8.25 -3.24
C ILE A 87 -6.62 -6.97 -4.09
N ARG A 88 -6.28 -5.87 -3.44
CA ARG A 88 -6.19 -4.56 -4.09
C ARG A 88 -5.55 -3.54 -3.16
N LEU A 89 -4.66 -2.67 -3.67
CA LEU A 89 -4.06 -1.56 -2.91
C LEU A 89 -3.78 -1.92 -1.44
N ASP A 90 -4.55 -1.36 -0.52
CA ASP A 90 -4.42 -1.54 0.92
C ASP A 90 -5.20 -2.76 1.46
N LEU A 91 -5.96 -3.47 0.60
CA LEU A 91 -6.77 -4.63 1.00
C LEU A 91 -6.06 -5.93 0.67
N ALA A 92 -5.88 -6.75 1.68
CA ALA A 92 -5.26 -8.07 1.58
C ALA A 92 -6.04 -9.10 2.41
N LYS A 93 -5.71 -10.38 2.23
CA LYS A 93 -6.26 -11.48 3.00
C LYS A 93 -5.23 -12.56 3.25
N ASP A 94 -5.53 -13.40 4.22
CA ASP A 94 -5.01 -14.75 4.36
C ASP A 94 -6.18 -15.77 4.32
N LYS A 95 -5.92 -17.01 4.67
CA LYS A 95 -6.93 -18.08 4.68
C LYS A 95 -8.12 -17.84 5.63
N ASP A 96 -7.93 -17.01 6.65
CA ASP A 96 -8.92 -16.84 7.73
C ASP A 96 -9.50 -15.44 7.82
N SER A 97 -8.73 -14.42 7.43
CA SER A 97 -9.03 -13.02 7.75
C SER A 97 -8.77 -12.06 6.60
N LEU A 98 -9.43 -10.91 6.64
CA LEU A 98 -9.15 -9.75 5.80
C LEU A 98 -8.28 -8.74 6.57
N TYR A 99 -7.47 -7.99 5.82
CA TYR A 99 -6.57 -6.96 6.34
C TYR A 99 -6.73 -5.68 5.53
N PHE A 100 -6.77 -4.56 6.23
CA PHE A 100 -6.67 -3.24 5.62
C PHE A 100 -5.38 -2.57 6.08
N GLY A 101 -4.43 -2.42 5.17
CA GLY A 101 -3.07 -2.05 5.52
C GLY A 101 -2.44 -3.08 6.44
N ASN A 102 -2.00 -2.64 7.62
CA ASN A 102 -1.47 -3.51 8.68
C ASN A 102 -2.52 -3.92 9.73
N ASN A 103 -3.78 -3.52 9.55
CA ASN A 103 -4.84 -3.81 10.51
C ASN A 103 -5.65 -5.05 10.08
N LYS A 104 -5.72 -6.02 10.97
CA LYS A 104 -6.63 -7.16 10.84
C LYS A 104 -8.07 -6.68 11.01
N LEU A 105 -8.93 -7.04 10.07
CA LEU A 105 -10.36 -6.77 10.16
C LEU A 105 -11.07 -7.92 10.87
N ASP A 106 -12.13 -7.61 11.60
CA ASP A 106 -13.03 -8.61 12.18
C ASP A 106 -14.00 -9.15 11.12
N ILE A 107 -13.43 -9.67 10.03
CA ILE A 107 -14.15 -10.17 8.87
C ILE A 107 -13.44 -11.41 8.36
N SER A 108 -14.17 -12.52 8.26
CA SER A 108 -13.65 -13.78 7.71
C SER A 108 -13.37 -13.64 6.21
N SER A 109 -12.22 -14.16 5.78
CA SER A 109 -11.89 -14.28 4.36
C SER A 109 -12.56 -15.45 3.67
N LYS A 110 -13.21 -16.35 4.41
CA LYS A 110 -13.90 -17.53 3.86
C LYS A 110 -15.05 -17.11 2.95
N GLY A 111 -15.05 -17.62 1.72
CA GLY A 111 -16.04 -17.24 0.71
C GLY A 111 -15.90 -15.81 0.20
N PHE A 112 -14.75 -15.18 0.42
CA PHE A 112 -14.47 -13.85 -0.09
C PHE A 112 -14.64 -13.80 -1.60
N SER A 113 -15.38 -12.81 -2.07
CA SER A 113 -15.52 -12.49 -3.48
C SER A 113 -15.56 -10.97 -3.65
N PHE A 114 -14.72 -10.48 -4.54
CA PHE A 114 -14.72 -9.07 -4.92
C PHE A 114 -15.89 -8.80 -5.87
N LEU A 115 -16.79 -7.90 -5.50
CA LEU A 115 -18.00 -7.61 -6.27
C LEU A 115 -17.82 -6.46 -7.28
N GLY A 116 -16.82 -5.62 -7.11
CA GLY A 116 -16.49 -4.52 -8.04
C GLY A 116 -16.23 -3.19 -7.35
N ASN A 117 -15.90 -2.19 -8.17
CA ASN A 117 -15.77 -0.80 -7.76
C ASN A 117 -17.03 -0.06 -8.15
N ILE A 118 -17.57 0.73 -7.25
CA ILE A 118 -18.55 1.74 -7.63
C ILE A 118 -17.82 3.09 -7.62
N SER A 119 -17.47 3.57 -8.79
CA SER A 119 -17.10 4.97 -9.00
C SER A 119 -18.38 5.76 -9.24
N ASN A 120 -19.18 5.97 -8.22
CA ASN A 120 -20.29 6.91 -8.25
C ASN A 120 -19.85 8.22 -7.61
N ALA A 121 -18.87 8.88 -8.22
CA ALA A 121 -18.68 10.29 -7.97
C ALA A 121 -19.32 11.06 -9.13
N PRO A 122 -20.39 11.85 -8.92
CA PRO A 122 -20.68 12.93 -9.84
C PRO A 122 -19.45 13.84 -9.86
N SER A 123 -19.02 14.18 -11.04
CA SER A 123 -17.82 14.92 -11.41
C SER A 123 -17.75 16.34 -10.82
N ALA A 124 -17.50 16.48 -9.54
CA ALA A 124 -17.34 17.83 -8.96
C ALA A 124 -16.61 17.89 -7.61
N GLN A 125 -15.75 16.96 -7.26
CA GLN A 125 -14.79 17.25 -6.18
C GLN A 125 -13.55 16.37 -6.27
N VAL A 126 -12.38 16.99 -6.25
CA VAL A 126 -11.06 16.41 -6.22
C VAL A 126 -10.85 15.68 -4.87
N GLY A 127 -11.31 14.44 -4.84
CA GLY A 127 -11.07 13.51 -3.75
C GLY A 127 -11.37 12.13 -4.31
N ILE A 128 -10.33 11.32 -4.51
CA ILE A 128 -10.48 9.96 -5.03
C ILE A 128 -11.04 9.09 -3.90
N ASN A 129 -12.33 9.20 -3.63
CA ASN A 129 -13.02 8.23 -2.78
C ASN A 129 -13.35 7.02 -3.65
N THR A 130 -12.52 6.00 -3.59
CA THR A 130 -12.80 4.73 -4.24
C THR A 130 -13.51 3.83 -3.26
N SER A 131 -14.80 3.60 -3.47
CA SER A 131 -15.56 2.61 -2.72
C SER A 131 -15.41 1.24 -3.36
N VAL A 132 -15.20 0.22 -2.58
CA VAL A 132 -15.15 -1.17 -3.03
C VAL A 132 -16.20 -1.99 -2.30
N TYR A 133 -16.82 -2.90 -3.03
CA TYR A 133 -17.78 -3.85 -2.48
C TYR A 133 -17.18 -5.25 -2.55
N PHE A 134 -17.31 -5.98 -1.48
CA PHE A 134 -16.94 -7.39 -1.40
C PHE A 134 -17.92 -8.15 -0.52
N LYS A 135 -17.95 -9.44 -0.66
CA LYS A 135 -18.77 -10.34 0.16
C LYS A 135 -17.94 -11.50 0.68
N ASN A 136 -18.38 -12.07 1.78
CA ASN A 136 -18.05 -13.41 2.21
C ASN A 136 -19.33 -14.25 2.30
N PHE A 137 -19.28 -15.42 2.92
CA PHE A 137 -20.49 -16.27 3.07
C PHE A 137 -21.57 -15.65 3.96
N GLU A 138 -21.22 -14.70 4.81
CA GLU A 138 -22.12 -14.16 5.84
C GLU A 138 -22.74 -12.83 5.44
N SER A 139 -21.98 -11.94 4.77
CA SER A 139 -22.40 -10.56 4.57
C SER A 139 -21.77 -9.91 3.34
N ILE A 140 -22.37 -8.80 2.93
CA ILE A 140 -21.82 -7.87 1.95
C ILE A 140 -21.21 -6.70 2.72
N TYR A 141 -20.00 -6.33 2.36
CA TYR A 141 -19.25 -5.23 2.95
C TYR A 141 -18.94 -4.17 1.92
N TYR A 142 -18.72 -2.95 2.40
CA TYR A 142 -18.14 -1.88 1.58
C TYR A 142 -17.02 -1.19 2.35
N ALA A 143 -16.00 -0.74 1.63
CA ALA A 143 -14.94 0.10 2.15
C ALA A 143 -14.74 1.32 1.26
N VAL A 144 -14.47 2.46 1.89
CA VAL A 144 -14.15 3.74 1.22
C VAL A 144 -12.68 4.03 1.49
N PHE A 145 -11.93 4.34 0.43
CA PHE A 145 -10.48 4.59 0.49
C PHE A 145 -10.18 6.04 0.15
#